data_01d41511bdd8a526183522ed92e0de1d
#
_entry.id   01d41511bdd8a526183522ed92e0de1d
#
_cell.length_a   1.000
_cell.length_b   1.000
_cell.length_c   1.000
_cell.angle_alpha   90.00
_cell.angle_beta   90.00
_cell.angle_gamma   90.00
#
_symmetry.space_group_name_H-M   'P 1'
#
loop_
_entity.id
_entity.type
_entity.pdbx_description
1 polymer ?
#
loop_
_entity_poly.entity_id
_entity_poly.type
_entity_poly.pdbx_seq_one_letter_code
_entity_poly.pdbx_strand_id
1 'polypeptide(L)'
;SVVWEEDKMWNMSEYENMLKMLQRVLQDKGIKLYVKTHPREKLLEKYDKWGIPIFSSEKLALETLLTNLEVKPVAMFGLDSTALINASMLGGCPSVSLKKMVTKDYTSEIMWVGLETFEKYFKGYVKFVDSEQEIYEILDTVK
;
A
#
# COMPACT_ATOMS: atom_id res chain seq x y z
N SER A 1 -4.35 2.50 -7.54
CA SER A 1 -3.15 1.82 -7.48
C SER A 1 -2.46 1.59 -8.83
N VAL A 2 -1.58 0.62 -8.95
CA VAL A 2 -0.62 0.48 -10.05
C VAL A 2 -1.25 0.26 -11.43
N VAL A 3 -2.48 -0.20 -11.50
CA VAL A 3 -3.21 -0.34 -12.77
C VAL A 3 -3.27 0.97 -13.57
N TRP A 4 -3.36 2.08 -12.87
CA TRP A 4 -3.45 3.40 -13.48
C TRP A 4 -2.15 3.87 -14.13
N GLU A 5 -1.05 3.33 -13.67
CA GLU A 5 0.25 3.63 -14.26
C GLU A 5 0.42 3.01 -15.64
N GLU A 6 -0.09 1.81 -15.83
CA GLU A 6 -0.14 1.20 -17.15
C GLU A 6 -0.91 2.09 -18.13
N ASP A 7 -1.83 2.91 -17.60
CA ASP A 7 -2.57 3.94 -18.32
C ASP A 7 -1.91 5.32 -18.25
N LYS A 8 -0.65 5.40 -17.74
CA LYS A 8 0.14 6.64 -17.57
C LYS A 8 -0.48 7.65 -16.59
N MET A 9 -1.17 7.17 -15.59
CA MET A 9 -1.82 8.02 -14.57
C MET A 9 -0.98 8.20 -13.30
N TRP A 10 0.11 7.44 -13.14
CA TRP A 10 0.96 7.45 -11.94
C TRP A 10 2.42 7.65 -12.30
N ASN A 11 3.19 8.26 -11.39
CA ASN A 11 4.64 8.41 -11.55
C ASN A 11 5.37 7.17 -11.02
N MET A 12 5.96 6.37 -11.92
CA MET A 12 6.62 5.11 -11.59
C MET A 12 7.86 5.28 -10.72
N SER A 13 8.62 6.34 -10.94
CA SER A 13 9.81 6.61 -10.12
C SER A 13 9.43 6.90 -8.67
N GLU A 14 8.40 7.68 -8.43
CA GLU A 14 7.91 7.94 -7.08
C GLU A 14 7.33 6.66 -6.43
N TYR A 15 6.65 5.85 -7.20
CA TYR A 15 6.12 4.56 -6.74
C TYR A 15 7.24 3.62 -6.31
N GLU A 16 8.27 3.48 -7.14
CA GLU A 16 9.46 2.68 -6.81
C GLU A 16 10.14 3.17 -5.54
N ASN A 17 10.36 4.48 -5.45
CA ASN A 17 11.00 5.08 -4.28
C ASN A 17 10.18 4.87 -3.00
N MET A 18 8.88 4.96 -3.10
CA MET A 18 7.97 4.71 -1.97
C MET A 18 8.06 3.25 -1.50
N LEU A 19 8.05 2.29 -2.42
CA LEU A 19 8.19 0.88 -2.07
C LEU A 19 9.56 0.56 -1.46
N LYS A 20 10.63 1.14 -2.00
CA LYS A 20 11.97 0.97 -1.43
C LYS A 20 12.11 1.59 -0.04
N MET A 21 11.49 2.74 0.16
CA MET A 21 11.43 3.36 1.49
C MET A 21 10.70 2.45 2.48
N LEU A 22 9.53 1.94 2.11
CA LEU A 22 8.79 0.99 2.95
C LEU A 22 9.60 -0.26 3.26
N GLN A 23 10.24 -0.84 2.25
CA GLN A 23 11.07 -2.02 2.44
C GLN A 23 12.19 -1.77 3.45
N ARG A 24 12.87 -0.64 3.36
CA ARG A 24 13.92 -0.25 4.29
C ARG A 24 13.40 -0.08 5.72
N VAL A 25 12.31 0.66 5.89
CA VAL A 25 11.69 0.91 7.20
C VAL A 25 11.23 -0.40 7.85
N LEU A 26 10.60 -1.27 7.08
CA LEU A 26 10.14 -2.57 7.57
C LEU A 26 11.31 -3.49 7.92
N GLN A 27 12.36 -3.51 7.11
CA GLN A 27 13.57 -4.31 7.39
C GLN A 27 14.23 -3.90 8.70
N ASP A 28 14.27 -2.61 9.02
CA ASP A 28 14.79 -2.11 10.31
C ASP A 28 14.02 -2.70 11.50
N LYS A 29 12.79 -3.11 11.30
CA LYS A 29 11.95 -3.75 12.33
C LYS A 29 11.89 -5.28 12.18
N GLY A 30 12.68 -5.87 11.30
CA GLY A 30 12.67 -7.31 11.04
C GLY A 30 11.41 -7.79 10.31
N ILE A 31 10.72 -6.92 9.60
CA ILE A 31 9.47 -7.21 8.89
C ILE A 31 9.74 -7.24 7.39
N LYS A 32 9.18 -8.24 6.70
CA LYS A 32 9.33 -8.38 5.25
C LYS A 32 8.16 -7.72 4.52
N LEU A 33 8.49 -6.93 3.49
CA LEU A 33 7.51 -6.34 2.60
C LEU A 33 7.13 -7.30 1.48
N TYR A 34 5.83 -7.41 1.22
CA TYR A 34 5.29 -8.05 0.04
C TYR A 34 4.32 -7.12 -0.66
N VAL A 35 4.33 -7.11 -1.98
CA VAL A 35 3.33 -6.39 -2.77
C VAL A 35 2.20 -7.33 -3.14
N LYS A 36 0.97 -6.94 -2.82
CA LYS A 36 -0.23 -7.56 -3.38
C LYS A 36 -0.64 -6.78 -4.62
N THR A 37 -0.44 -7.39 -5.77
CA THR A 37 -0.76 -6.76 -7.06
C THR A 37 -2.28 -6.70 -7.27
N HIS A 38 -2.70 -5.71 -8.06
CA HIS A 38 -4.09 -5.63 -8.47
C HIS A 38 -4.37 -6.75 -9.50
N PRO A 39 -5.58 -7.38 -9.48
CA PRO A 39 -5.89 -8.45 -10.44
C PRO A 39 -5.75 -8.10 -11.92
N ARG A 40 -5.90 -6.81 -12.26
CA ARG A 40 -5.74 -6.31 -13.63
C ARG A 40 -4.33 -5.85 -13.98
N GLU A 41 -3.43 -5.85 -13.02
CA GLU A 41 -2.05 -5.42 -13.25
C GLU A 41 -1.32 -6.44 -14.14
N LYS A 42 -0.65 -5.96 -15.18
CA LYS A 42 0.01 -6.80 -16.18
C LYS A 42 1.53 -6.75 -16.11
N LEU A 43 2.10 -5.57 -15.84
CA LEU A 43 3.53 -5.34 -15.86
C LEU A 43 4.18 -5.67 -14.50
N LEU A 44 4.26 -6.96 -14.19
CA LEU A 44 4.75 -7.43 -12.89
C LEU A 44 6.27 -7.53 -12.81
N GLU A 45 6.98 -7.53 -13.93
CA GLU A 45 8.45 -7.67 -13.99
C GLU A 45 9.20 -6.56 -13.25
N LYS A 46 8.58 -5.38 -13.12
CA LYS A 46 9.16 -4.25 -12.38
C LYS A 46 9.48 -4.60 -10.92
N TYR A 47 8.65 -5.40 -10.28
CA TYR A 47 8.86 -5.77 -8.88
C TYR A 47 10.12 -6.62 -8.70
N ASP A 48 10.39 -7.53 -9.64
CA ASP A 48 11.63 -8.29 -9.67
C ASP A 48 12.85 -7.37 -9.82
N LYS A 49 12.78 -6.42 -10.76
CA LYS A 49 13.85 -5.44 -10.97
C LYS A 49 14.09 -4.57 -9.74
N TRP A 50 13.07 -4.29 -8.98
CA TRP A 50 13.16 -3.49 -7.75
C TRP A 50 13.53 -4.31 -6.52
N GLY A 51 13.61 -5.64 -6.64
CA GLY A 51 13.90 -6.52 -5.52
C GLY A 51 12.77 -6.58 -4.48
N ILE A 52 11.53 -6.40 -4.92
CA ILE A 52 10.35 -6.41 -4.05
C ILE A 52 9.52 -7.65 -4.35
N PRO A 53 9.37 -8.58 -3.40
CA PRO A 53 8.62 -9.81 -3.65
C PRO A 53 7.12 -9.56 -3.77
N ILE A 54 6.49 -10.28 -4.70
CA ILE A 54 5.04 -10.35 -4.84
C ILE A 54 4.52 -11.40 -3.86
N PHE A 55 3.44 -11.09 -3.16
CA PHE A 55 2.86 -11.98 -2.15
C PHE A 55 2.32 -13.28 -2.77
N SER A 56 1.65 -13.19 -3.90
CA SER A 56 1.07 -14.34 -4.59
C SER A 56 0.97 -14.06 -6.08
N SER A 57 1.23 -15.09 -6.90
CA SER A 57 1.00 -15.05 -8.35
C SER A 57 -0.48 -15.15 -8.71
N GLU A 58 -1.33 -15.54 -7.78
CA GLU A 58 -2.77 -15.64 -7.98
C GLU A 58 -3.42 -14.26 -8.02
N LYS A 59 -4.28 -14.05 -8.99
CA LYS A 59 -5.02 -12.79 -9.17
C LYS A 59 -6.30 -12.77 -8.32
N LEU A 60 -6.15 -13.04 -7.04
CA LEU A 60 -7.27 -13.04 -6.10
C LEU A 60 -7.48 -11.66 -5.49
N ALA A 61 -8.72 -11.37 -5.14
CA ALA A 61 -9.02 -10.18 -4.35
C ALA A 61 -8.38 -10.27 -2.97
N LEU A 62 -7.99 -9.12 -2.41
CA LEU A 62 -7.35 -9.08 -1.10
C LEU A 62 -8.21 -9.69 0.00
N GLU A 63 -9.50 -9.45 -0.07
CA GLU A 63 -10.47 -9.98 0.90
C GLU A 63 -10.45 -11.51 0.96
N THR A 64 -10.37 -12.13 -0.21
CA THR A 64 -10.27 -13.60 -0.31
C THR A 64 -8.97 -14.11 0.33
N LEU A 65 -7.87 -13.40 0.12
CA LEU A 65 -6.58 -13.76 0.72
C LEU A 65 -6.62 -13.59 2.24
N LEU A 66 -7.11 -12.47 2.75
CA LEU A 66 -7.13 -12.18 4.18
C LEU A 66 -7.96 -13.19 4.99
N THR A 67 -9.05 -13.68 4.42
CA THR A 67 -9.91 -14.67 5.09
C THR A 67 -9.28 -16.07 5.14
N ASN A 68 -8.30 -16.35 4.29
CA ASN A 68 -7.66 -17.68 4.17
C ASN A 68 -6.22 -17.71 4.71
N LEU A 69 -5.68 -16.60 5.21
CA LEU A 69 -4.33 -16.56 5.78
C LEU A 69 -4.31 -17.15 7.19
N GLU A 70 -3.40 -18.08 7.42
CA GLU A 70 -3.11 -18.61 8.75
C GLU A 70 -2.39 -17.56 9.62
N VAL A 71 -1.51 -16.79 8.99
CA VAL A 71 -0.76 -15.71 9.65
C VAL A 71 -1.19 -14.38 9.05
N LYS A 72 -1.69 -13.48 9.90
CA LYS A 72 -2.12 -12.15 9.48
C LYS A 72 -0.93 -11.24 9.22
N PRO A 73 -1.04 -10.31 8.24
CA PRO A 73 -0.03 -9.27 8.07
C PRO A 73 0.06 -8.37 9.30
N VAL A 74 1.26 -7.85 9.56
CA VAL A 74 1.51 -6.89 10.64
C VAL A 74 0.83 -5.56 10.37
N ALA A 75 0.85 -5.12 9.11
CA ALA A 75 0.20 -3.90 8.63
C ALA A 75 -0.06 -3.98 7.13
N MET A 76 -1.01 -3.19 6.67
CA MET A 76 -1.33 -3.02 5.26
C MET A 76 -1.05 -1.58 4.84
N PHE A 77 -0.36 -1.40 3.73
CA PHE A 77 -0.01 -0.08 3.19
C PHE A 77 -0.62 0.13 1.82
N GLY A 78 -1.03 1.34 1.53
CA GLY A 78 -1.58 1.73 0.24
C GLY A 78 -1.78 3.23 0.14
N LEU A 79 -2.49 3.67 -0.90
CA LEU A 79 -2.84 5.09 -1.06
C LEU A 79 -4.32 5.33 -0.75
N ASP A 80 -5.20 4.84 -1.61
CA ASP A 80 -6.65 5.12 -1.58
C ASP A 80 -7.52 3.89 -1.86
N SER A 81 -6.99 2.71 -1.70
CA SER A 81 -7.72 1.49 -2.01
C SER A 81 -8.78 1.14 -0.96
N THR A 82 -9.97 0.75 -1.41
CA THR A 82 -10.98 0.14 -0.53
C THR A 82 -10.46 -1.10 0.18
N ALA A 83 -9.44 -1.75 -0.38
CA ALA A 83 -8.74 -2.85 0.27
C ALA A 83 -8.15 -2.48 1.63
N LEU A 84 -7.73 -1.21 1.82
CA LEU A 84 -7.25 -0.73 3.12
C LEU A 84 -8.36 -0.73 4.17
N ILE A 85 -9.57 -0.34 3.77
CA ILE A 85 -10.74 -0.32 4.67
C ILE A 85 -11.10 -1.75 5.04
N ASN A 86 -11.17 -2.63 4.05
CA ASN A 86 -11.49 -4.04 4.26
C ASN A 86 -10.44 -4.75 5.10
N ALA A 87 -9.16 -4.44 4.90
CA ALA A 87 -8.08 -4.96 5.73
C ALA A 87 -8.19 -4.53 7.19
N SER A 88 -8.57 -3.27 7.43
CA SER A 88 -8.82 -2.77 8.78
C SER A 88 -9.97 -3.52 9.47
N MET A 89 -11.05 -3.78 8.74
CA MET A 89 -12.25 -4.43 9.27
C MET A 89 -12.12 -5.94 9.41
N LEU A 90 -11.50 -6.61 8.44
CA LEU A 90 -11.44 -8.07 8.33
C LEU A 90 -10.09 -8.65 8.76
N GLY A 91 -9.01 -7.93 8.49
CA GLY A 91 -7.66 -8.43 8.68
C GLY A 91 -7.15 -8.33 10.11
N GLY A 92 -7.75 -7.51 10.95
CA GLY A 92 -7.30 -7.30 12.33
C GLY A 92 -5.89 -6.71 12.45
N CYS A 93 -5.42 -6.00 11.41
CA CYS A 93 -4.14 -5.31 11.40
C CYS A 93 -4.33 -3.84 11.00
N PRO A 94 -3.39 -2.95 11.38
CA PRO A 94 -3.50 -1.55 10.98
C PRO A 94 -3.40 -1.39 9.47
N SER A 95 -4.26 -0.54 8.93
CA SER A 95 -4.23 -0.09 7.54
C SER A 95 -3.68 1.34 7.50
N VAL A 96 -2.70 1.56 6.65
CA VAL A 96 -1.93 2.81 6.58
C VAL A 96 -1.95 3.35 5.17
N SER A 97 -2.39 4.59 5.01
CA SER A 97 -2.31 5.30 3.73
C SER A 97 -1.06 6.19 3.69
N LEU A 98 -0.33 6.07 2.59
CA LEU A 98 0.85 6.88 2.30
C LEU A 98 0.50 8.11 1.45
N LYS A 99 -0.78 8.45 1.32
CA LYS A 99 -1.27 9.55 0.49
C LYS A 99 -0.58 10.87 0.80
N LYS A 100 -0.34 11.17 2.07
CA LYS A 100 0.30 12.42 2.48
C LYS A 100 1.81 12.47 2.18
N MET A 101 2.41 11.33 1.85
CA MET A 101 3.83 11.23 1.50
C MET A 101 4.09 11.37 -0.01
N VAL A 102 3.04 11.41 -0.82
CA VAL A 102 3.15 11.61 -2.27
C VAL A 102 2.77 13.04 -2.66
N THR A 103 3.37 13.53 -3.74
CA THR A 103 3.09 14.87 -4.27
C THR A 103 1.95 14.83 -5.29
N LYS A 104 1.42 15.99 -5.65
CA LYS A 104 0.43 16.08 -6.74
C LYS A 104 0.97 15.58 -8.08
N ASP A 105 2.28 15.65 -8.27
CA ASP A 105 2.95 15.16 -9.48
C ASP A 105 2.99 13.62 -9.56
N TYR A 106 2.69 12.95 -8.48
CA TYR A 106 2.61 11.48 -8.43
C TYR A 106 1.49 10.94 -9.32
N THR A 107 0.41 11.68 -9.48
CA THR A 107 -0.77 11.22 -10.20
C THR A 107 -1.47 12.35 -10.95
N SER A 108 -2.49 12.02 -11.74
CA SER A 108 -3.33 13.00 -12.40
C SER A 108 -4.16 13.81 -11.39
N GLU A 109 -4.63 14.98 -11.79
CA GLU A 109 -5.47 15.83 -10.96
C GLU A 109 -6.76 15.12 -10.50
N ILE A 110 -7.38 14.35 -11.38
CA ILE A 110 -8.58 13.57 -11.06
C ILE A 110 -8.31 12.56 -9.95
N MET A 111 -7.19 11.85 -10.04
CA MET A 111 -6.80 10.88 -9.02
C MET A 111 -6.44 11.57 -7.71
N TRP A 112 -5.83 12.74 -7.77
CA TRP A 112 -5.53 13.52 -6.57
C TRP A 112 -6.79 13.91 -5.80
N VAL A 113 -7.82 14.34 -6.50
CA VAL A 113 -9.13 14.62 -5.89
C VAL A 113 -9.72 13.37 -5.23
N GLY A 114 -9.56 12.22 -5.88
CA GLY A 114 -9.96 10.93 -5.30
C GLY A 114 -9.22 10.61 -4.00
N LEU A 115 -7.91 10.85 -3.94
CA LEU A 115 -7.11 10.67 -2.74
C LEU A 115 -7.55 11.59 -1.59
N GLU A 116 -7.85 12.85 -1.88
CA GLU A 116 -8.35 13.80 -0.88
C GLU A 116 -9.73 13.40 -0.34
N THR A 117 -10.60 12.94 -1.22
CA THR A 117 -11.93 12.44 -0.84
C THR A 117 -11.81 11.19 0.03
N PHE A 118 -10.93 10.28 -0.31
CA PHE A 118 -10.67 9.08 0.47
C PHE A 118 -10.20 9.43 1.90
N GLU A 119 -9.26 10.34 2.04
CA GLU A 119 -8.80 10.81 3.36
C GLU A 119 -9.96 11.38 4.20
N LYS A 120 -10.77 12.23 3.58
CA LYS A 120 -11.90 12.89 4.26
C LYS A 120 -12.88 11.89 4.88
N TYR A 121 -13.22 10.83 4.14
CA TYR A 121 -14.26 9.90 4.57
C TYR A 121 -13.74 8.69 5.36
N PHE A 122 -12.47 8.33 5.23
CA PHE A 122 -11.96 7.07 5.78
C PHE A 122 -10.85 7.22 6.82
N LYS A 123 -10.58 8.42 7.30
CA LYS A 123 -9.57 8.67 8.34
C LYS A 123 -9.87 7.96 9.68
N GLY A 124 -11.11 7.53 9.91
CA GLY A 124 -11.47 6.73 11.08
C GLY A 124 -11.12 5.24 10.97
N TYR A 125 -10.87 4.75 9.76
CA TYR A 125 -10.56 3.35 9.47
C TYR A 125 -9.12 3.12 9.04
N VAL A 126 -8.50 4.13 8.48
CA VAL A 126 -7.15 4.09 7.91
C VAL A 126 -6.32 5.20 8.54
N LYS A 127 -5.09 4.89 8.91
CA LYS A 127 -4.13 5.88 9.41
C LYS A 127 -3.44 6.55 8.24
N PHE A 128 -3.45 7.87 8.20
CA PHE A 128 -2.79 8.67 7.15
C PHE A 128 -1.49 9.23 7.72
N VAL A 129 -0.36 8.70 7.26
CA VAL A 129 0.96 9.11 7.72
C VAL A 129 1.58 10.11 6.74
N ASP A 130 2.36 11.07 7.26
CA ASP A 130 3.05 12.07 6.48
C ASP A 130 4.59 11.97 6.56
N SER A 131 5.11 11.03 7.35
CA SER A 131 6.54 10.84 7.54
C SER A 131 6.91 9.39 7.83
N GLU A 132 8.19 9.06 7.60
CA GLU A 132 8.73 7.75 7.98
C GLU A 132 8.64 7.52 9.49
N GLN A 133 8.81 8.57 10.30
CA GLN A 133 8.71 8.49 11.76
C GLN A 133 7.35 7.98 12.20
N GLU A 134 6.27 8.46 11.60
CA GLU A 134 4.93 7.98 11.92
C GLU A 134 4.75 6.50 11.57
N ILE A 135 5.39 6.02 10.50
CA ILE A 135 5.38 4.59 10.15
C ILE A 135 6.07 3.78 11.26
N TYR A 136 7.23 4.21 11.71
CA TYR A 136 7.93 3.54 12.83
C TYR A 136 7.08 3.48 14.09
N GLU A 137 6.40 4.57 14.42
CA GLU A 137 5.51 4.64 15.59
C GLU A 137 4.37 3.62 15.50
N ILE A 138 3.76 3.48 14.32
CA ILE A 138 2.72 2.48 14.08
C ILE A 138 3.28 1.07 14.25
N LEU A 139 4.45 0.79 13.66
CA LEU A 139 5.08 -0.52 13.75
C LEU A 139 5.48 -0.89 15.17
N ASP A 140 5.84 0.06 15.99
CA ASP A 140 6.17 -0.16 17.41
C ASP A 140 4.94 -0.56 18.24
N THR A 141 3.73 -0.19 17.81
CA THR A 141 2.48 -0.56 18.50
C THR A 141 1.97 -1.95 18.18
N VAL A 142 2.43 -2.58 17.09
CA VAL A 142 1.89 -3.88 16.60
C VAL A 142 2.78 -5.09 16.91
N LYS A 143 3.83 -4.88 17.66
CA LYS A 143 4.72 -5.96 18.12
C LYS A 143 4.25 -6.60 19.40
#